data_6e23b03fe94ce62c8ad2f116249de80c
#
_entry.id   6e23b03fe94ce62c8ad2f116249de80c
#
_cell.length_a   1.000
_cell.length_b   1.000
_cell.length_c   1.000
_cell.angle_alpha   90.00
_cell.angle_beta   90.00
_cell.angle_gamma   90.00
#
_symmetry.space_group_name_H-M   'P 1'
#
loop_
_entity.id
_entity.type
_entity.pdbx_description
1 polymer ?
#
loop_
_entity_poly.entity_id
_entity_poly.type
_entity_poly.pdbx_seq_one_letter_code
_entity_poly.pdbx_strand_id
1 'polypeptide(L)'
;MAASAQWANPSADVPAYNAAAPTKPLPPLLSADQLTGVYFSHSYQVVAYQMAAKIPEVLHQQPCYCHCDRALGHNSLHSCFEGTHGATCSTCMKEAVYAYQQTKAGRTPKEIRAGIERGDWQSVDLEKAAL
;
A
#
# COMPACT_ATOMS: atom_id res chain seq x y z
N MET A 1 4.87 13.73 28.22
CA MET A 1 5.13 13.75 27.42
C MET A 1 5.27 13.92 26.88
N ALA A 2 5.16 13.89 26.79
CA ALA A 2 5.51 13.91 25.84
C ALA A 2 5.85 14.29 25.36
N ALA A 3 6.02 14.32 25.33
CA ALA A 3 6.52 14.48 24.61
C ALA A 3 7.07 14.41 24.21
N SER A 4 7.35 14.15 24.38
CA SER A 4 7.74 13.89 23.81
C SER A 4 7.77 13.58 23.17
N ALA A 5 7.76 13.37 23.40
CA ALA A 5 7.85 12.91 22.28
C ALA A 5 7.19 13.50 21.34
N GLN A 6 6.95 14.34 21.30
CA GLN A 6 6.51 14.83 20.36
C GLN A 6 7.32 15.33 19.54
N TRP A 7 8.46 15.51 19.79
CA TRP A 7 9.28 15.74 19.07
C TRP A 7 9.43 15.07 18.04
N ALA A 8 10.11 14.51 18.11
CA ALA A 8 10.10 13.74 16.96
C ALA A 8 8.74 13.21 16.90
N ASN A 9 7.95 13.90 16.28
CA ASN A 9 6.63 13.43 16.01
C ASN A 9 6.71 12.47 14.85
N PRO A 10 6.59 11.16 15.08
CA PRO A 10 6.66 10.22 13.97
C PRO A 10 5.64 10.52 12.88
N SER A 11 4.52 11.14 13.23
CA SER A 11 3.50 11.45 12.25
C SER A 11 3.99 12.44 11.19
N ALA A 12 5.05 13.20 11.47
CA ALA A 12 5.62 14.10 10.48
C ALA A 12 6.24 13.34 9.30
N ASP A 13 6.63 12.09 9.50
CA ASP A 13 7.24 11.25 8.47
C ASP A 13 6.27 10.26 7.85
N VAL A 14 5.04 10.20 8.33
CA VAL A 14 4.05 9.28 7.77
C VAL A 14 3.55 9.84 6.45
N PRO A 15 3.64 9.06 5.36
CA PRO A 15 3.12 9.51 4.07
C PRO A 15 1.59 9.67 4.11
N ALA A 16 1.06 10.33 3.09
CA ALA A 16 -0.37 10.60 3.00
C ALA A 16 -1.21 9.32 3.02
N TYR A 17 -2.31 9.36 3.73
CA TYR A 17 -3.32 8.31 3.76
C TYR A 17 -4.65 8.93 4.14
N ASN A 18 -5.73 8.15 3.95
CA ASN A 18 -7.07 8.59 4.36
C ASN A 18 -7.49 7.79 5.58
N ALA A 19 -7.85 8.49 6.66
CA ALA A 19 -8.16 7.81 7.92
C ALA A 19 -9.46 7.03 7.88
N ALA A 20 -10.39 7.42 7.00
CA ALA A 20 -11.72 6.81 6.92
C ALA A 20 -11.88 6.05 5.61
N ALA A 21 -12.83 5.11 5.60
CA ALA A 21 -13.21 4.42 4.38
C ALA A 21 -13.71 5.41 3.33
N PRO A 22 -13.54 5.11 2.04
CA PRO A 22 -13.96 6.04 1.00
C PRO A 22 -15.47 6.22 1.01
N THR A 23 -15.92 7.46 0.77
CA THR A 23 -17.33 7.79 0.67
C THR A 23 -17.80 7.92 -0.77
N LYS A 24 -16.86 7.86 -1.72
CA LYS A 24 -17.12 7.94 -3.16
C LYS A 24 -16.39 6.80 -3.86
N PRO A 25 -16.82 6.41 -5.06
CA PRO A 25 -16.08 5.41 -5.82
C PRO A 25 -14.64 5.82 -6.00
N LEU A 26 -13.73 4.86 -5.80
CA LEU A 26 -12.29 5.10 -5.97
C LEU A 26 -11.93 5.03 -7.46
N PRO A 27 -10.86 5.73 -7.88
CA PRO A 27 -10.34 5.52 -9.23
C PRO A 27 -10.05 4.05 -9.45
N PRO A 28 -10.20 3.54 -10.68
CA PRO A 28 -9.94 2.13 -10.94
C PRO A 28 -8.46 1.80 -10.81
N LEU A 29 -8.17 0.64 -10.26
CA LEU A 29 -6.83 0.06 -10.30
C LEU A 29 -6.64 -0.62 -11.65
N LEU A 30 -5.38 -0.92 -12.01
CA LEU A 30 -5.13 -1.62 -13.26
C LEU A 30 -5.84 -2.98 -13.24
N SER A 31 -6.54 -3.30 -14.32
CA SER A 31 -7.28 -4.55 -14.45
C SER A 31 -6.36 -5.69 -14.85
N ALA A 32 -6.84 -6.92 -14.73
CA ALA A 32 -6.04 -8.11 -15.01
C ALA A 32 -5.40 -8.09 -16.41
N ASP A 33 -6.12 -7.61 -17.41
CA ASP A 33 -5.62 -7.58 -18.79
C ASP A 33 -4.58 -6.46 -19.00
N GLN A 34 -4.44 -5.55 -18.07
CA GLN A 34 -3.42 -4.49 -18.12
C GLN A 34 -2.11 -4.90 -17.45
N LEU A 35 -2.07 -6.07 -16.79
CA LEU A 35 -0.89 -6.52 -16.04
C LEU A 35 0.05 -7.30 -16.94
N THR A 36 0.49 -6.67 -18.03
CA THR A 36 1.39 -7.27 -19.01
C THR A 36 2.44 -6.24 -19.43
N GLY A 37 3.47 -6.71 -20.09
CA GLY A 37 4.51 -5.83 -20.60
C GLY A 37 5.69 -5.71 -19.67
N VAL A 38 6.53 -4.70 -19.94
CA VAL A 38 7.83 -4.56 -19.27
C VAL A 38 7.71 -4.37 -17.77
N TYR A 39 6.62 -3.74 -17.29
CA TYR A 39 6.43 -3.52 -15.86
C TYR A 39 5.92 -4.74 -15.12
N PHE A 40 5.55 -5.81 -15.83
CA PHE A 40 4.96 -7.00 -15.25
C PHE A 40 5.71 -8.26 -15.68
N SER A 41 7.03 -8.14 -15.78
CA SER A 41 7.89 -9.24 -16.18
C SER A 41 8.12 -10.27 -15.07
N HIS A 42 7.89 -9.90 -13.82
CA HIS A 42 7.98 -10.80 -12.67
C HIS A 42 6.59 -11.16 -12.15
N SER A 43 6.40 -12.42 -11.80
CA SER A 43 5.09 -12.87 -11.32
C SER A 43 4.63 -12.12 -10.08
N TYR A 44 5.54 -11.72 -9.19
CA TYR A 44 5.14 -11.00 -7.98
C TYR A 44 4.56 -9.63 -8.29
N GLN A 45 4.93 -9.01 -9.41
CA GLN A 45 4.33 -7.74 -9.81
C GLN A 45 2.85 -7.93 -10.13
N VAL A 46 2.53 -8.99 -10.86
CA VAL A 46 1.15 -9.34 -11.18
C VAL A 46 0.38 -9.67 -9.91
N VAL A 47 0.96 -10.51 -9.05
CA VAL A 47 0.31 -10.95 -7.81
C VAL A 47 0.02 -9.75 -6.89
N ALA A 48 0.97 -8.83 -6.74
CA ALA A 48 0.76 -7.66 -5.89
C ALA A 48 -0.43 -6.82 -6.38
N TYR A 49 -0.55 -6.63 -7.69
CA TYR A 49 -1.69 -5.89 -8.26
C TYR A 49 -3.00 -6.65 -8.11
N GLN A 50 -2.97 -7.98 -8.25
CA GLN A 50 -4.16 -8.80 -8.04
C GLN A 50 -4.63 -8.72 -6.59
N MET A 51 -3.69 -8.74 -5.65
CA MET A 51 -4.01 -8.56 -4.23
C MET A 51 -4.59 -7.18 -3.96
N ALA A 52 -3.96 -6.14 -4.52
CA ALA A 52 -4.44 -4.77 -4.38
C ALA A 52 -5.88 -4.63 -4.86
N ALA A 53 -6.21 -5.27 -5.97
CA ALA A 53 -7.55 -5.20 -6.56
C ALA A 53 -8.62 -5.83 -5.66
N LYS A 54 -8.24 -6.69 -4.73
CA LYS A 54 -9.18 -7.31 -3.81
C LYS A 54 -9.48 -6.45 -2.57
N ILE A 55 -8.63 -5.46 -2.30
CA ILE A 55 -8.75 -4.65 -1.08
C ILE A 55 -8.58 -3.15 -1.37
N PRO A 56 -9.24 -2.59 -2.39
CA PRO A 56 -9.00 -1.19 -2.75
C PRO A 56 -9.34 -0.21 -1.63
N GLU A 57 -10.40 -0.48 -0.86
CA GLU A 57 -10.79 0.40 0.25
C GLU A 57 -9.75 0.38 1.36
N VAL A 58 -9.12 -0.76 1.59
CA VAL A 58 -8.05 -0.86 2.59
C VAL A 58 -6.85 -0.03 2.14
N LEU A 59 -6.45 -0.16 0.87
CA LEU A 59 -5.31 0.59 0.33
C LEU A 59 -5.52 2.10 0.42
N HIS A 60 -6.76 2.55 0.23
CA HIS A 60 -7.13 3.96 0.35
C HIS A 60 -6.78 4.51 1.73
N GLN A 61 -6.79 3.67 2.75
CA GLN A 61 -6.55 4.05 4.13
C GLN A 61 -5.11 3.81 4.58
N GLN A 62 -4.20 3.48 3.67
CA GLN A 62 -2.82 3.17 4.02
C GLN A 62 -1.84 4.17 3.43
N PRO A 63 -0.77 4.52 4.18
CA PRO A 63 0.32 5.31 3.60
C PRO A 63 1.22 4.41 2.77
N CYS A 64 1.98 5.01 1.85
CA CYS A 64 3.04 4.28 1.14
C CYS A 64 4.39 4.90 1.45
N TYR A 65 5.27 4.14 2.08
CA TYR A 65 6.57 4.63 2.56
C TYR A 65 7.60 4.81 1.45
N CYS A 66 7.20 4.71 0.18
CA CYS A 66 8.02 5.22 -0.91
C CYS A 66 7.98 6.73 -0.99
N HIS A 67 7.10 7.39 -0.22
CA HIS A 67 6.92 8.84 -0.16
C HIS A 67 6.53 9.44 -1.51
N CYS A 68 5.79 8.70 -2.31
CA CYS A 68 5.30 9.17 -3.60
C CYS A 68 4.26 10.28 -3.46
N ASP A 69 3.73 10.48 -2.26
CA ASP A 69 2.87 11.61 -1.95
C ASP A 69 3.58 12.95 -2.20
N ARG A 70 4.90 13.00 -2.00
CA ARG A 70 5.69 14.22 -2.19
C ARG A 70 6.04 14.45 -3.66
N ALA A 71 6.37 13.37 -4.39
CA ALA A 71 6.88 13.49 -5.75
C ALA A 71 5.78 13.41 -6.79
N LEU A 72 4.75 12.60 -6.57
CA LEU A 72 3.72 12.28 -7.54
C LEU A 72 2.31 12.70 -7.11
N GLY A 73 2.16 13.28 -5.91
CA GLY A 73 0.86 13.71 -5.42
C GLY A 73 -0.05 12.55 -5.02
N HIS A 74 0.51 11.39 -4.72
CA HIS A 74 -0.30 10.26 -4.26
C HIS A 74 -0.91 10.57 -2.89
N ASN A 75 -2.17 10.20 -2.70
CA ASN A 75 -2.86 10.46 -1.44
C ASN A 75 -2.98 9.21 -0.55
N SER A 76 -2.53 8.06 -1.03
CA SER A 76 -2.53 6.82 -0.28
C SER A 76 -1.81 5.74 -1.10
N LEU A 77 -1.64 4.56 -0.50
CA LEU A 77 -1.11 3.39 -1.18
C LEU A 77 -1.95 3.01 -2.42
N HIS A 78 -3.24 3.29 -2.38
CA HIS A 78 -4.14 3.03 -3.52
C HIS A 78 -3.63 3.69 -4.80
N SER A 79 -3.12 4.91 -4.69
CA SER A 79 -2.64 5.66 -5.85
C SER A 79 -1.51 4.93 -6.59
N CYS A 80 -0.69 4.19 -5.86
CA CYS A 80 0.44 3.45 -6.45
C CYS A 80 -0.03 2.38 -7.44
N PHE A 81 -1.24 1.89 -7.29
CA PHE A 81 -1.77 0.79 -8.10
C PHE A 81 -2.78 1.26 -9.14
N GLU A 82 -3.04 2.56 -9.22
CA GLU A 82 -3.86 3.15 -10.29
C GLU A 82 -3.11 3.20 -11.60
N GLY A 83 -1.79 3.08 -11.56
CA GLY A 83 -0.91 3.02 -12.73
C GLY A 83 0.20 2.03 -12.47
N THR A 84 1.29 2.16 -13.23
CA THR A 84 2.41 1.21 -13.17
C THR A 84 3.41 1.49 -12.06
N HIS A 85 3.26 2.58 -11.32
CA HIS A 85 4.25 2.95 -10.30
C HIS A 85 4.46 1.83 -9.28
N GLY A 86 3.39 1.19 -8.83
CA GLY A 86 3.49 0.10 -7.86
C GLY A 86 4.34 -1.07 -8.36
N ALA A 87 4.38 -1.29 -9.67
CA ALA A 87 5.15 -2.40 -10.25
C ALA A 87 6.66 -2.11 -10.25
N THR A 88 7.06 -0.85 -10.12
CA THR A 88 8.46 -0.45 -10.11
C THR A 88 8.98 -0.14 -8.71
N CYS A 89 8.15 -0.34 -7.69
CA CYS A 89 8.49 0.02 -6.32
C CYS A 89 8.25 -1.17 -5.39
N SER A 90 9.34 -1.76 -4.90
CA SER A 90 9.22 -2.90 -3.99
C SER A 90 8.52 -2.51 -2.69
N THR A 91 8.69 -1.27 -2.22
CA THR A 91 8.00 -0.79 -1.03
C THR A 91 6.49 -0.85 -1.21
N CYS A 92 5.98 -0.30 -2.32
CA CYS A 92 4.54 -0.32 -2.60
C CYS A 92 4.01 -1.75 -2.66
N MET A 93 4.73 -2.63 -3.36
CA MET A 93 4.29 -4.02 -3.50
C MET A 93 4.31 -4.76 -2.16
N LYS A 94 5.36 -4.58 -1.36
CA LYS A 94 5.43 -5.23 -0.05
C LYS A 94 4.32 -4.75 0.87
N GLU A 95 4.01 -3.46 0.84
CA GLU A 95 2.92 -2.92 1.65
C GLU A 95 1.58 -3.46 1.21
N ALA A 96 1.35 -3.58 -0.10
CA ALA A 96 0.08 -4.12 -0.62
C ALA A 96 -0.07 -5.60 -0.24
N VAL A 97 0.99 -6.38 -0.37
CA VAL A 97 0.97 -7.80 0.02
C VAL A 97 0.71 -7.93 1.52
N TYR A 98 1.40 -7.12 2.32
CA TYR A 98 1.19 -7.10 3.77
C TYR A 98 -0.27 -6.77 4.10
N ALA A 99 -0.80 -5.72 3.48
CA ALA A 99 -2.19 -5.28 3.73
C ALA A 99 -3.18 -6.38 3.36
N TYR A 100 -2.94 -7.08 2.25
CA TYR A 100 -3.80 -8.18 1.83
C TYR A 100 -3.76 -9.34 2.84
N GLN A 101 -2.56 -9.73 3.26
CA GLN A 101 -2.39 -10.81 4.23
C GLN A 101 -3.07 -10.48 5.55
N GLN A 102 -2.91 -9.26 6.02
CA GLN A 102 -3.53 -8.83 7.28
C GLN A 102 -5.05 -8.72 7.16
N THR A 103 -5.55 -8.28 6.02
CA THR A 103 -6.99 -8.24 5.79
C THR A 103 -7.58 -9.65 5.85
N LYS A 104 -6.90 -10.62 5.25
CA LYS A 104 -7.34 -12.01 5.31
C LYS A 104 -7.29 -12.57 6.73
N ALA A 105 -6.39 -12.05 7.55
CA ALA A 105 -6.29 -12.45 8.96
C ALA A 105 -7.32 -11.75 9.85
N GLY A 106 -8.18 -10.89 9.27
CA GLY A 106 -9.24 -10.22 10.01
C GLY A 106 -8.85 -8.91 10.65
N ARG A 107 -7.70 -8.33 10.27
CA ARG A 107 -7.25 -7.06 10.83
C ARG A 107 -7.99 -5.90 10.19
N THR A 108 -8.23 -4.85 10.98
CA THR A 108 -8.88 -3.65 10.47
C THR A 108 -7.89 -2.76 9.71
N PRO A 109 -8.37 -1.86 8.84
CA PRO A 109 -7.47 -0.92 8.17
C PRO A 109 -6.61 -0.11 9.13
N LYS A 110 -7.14 0.27 10.29
CA LYS A 110 -6.38 1.01 11.30
C LYS A 110 -5.25 0.15 11.88
N GLU A 111 -5.53 -1.11 12.16
CA GLU A 111 -4.51 -2.05 12.67
C GLU A 111 -3.43 -2.30 11.62
N ILE A 112 -3.84 -2.42 10.36
CA ILE A 112 -2.91 -2.60 9.25
C ILE A 112 -2.01 -1.38 9.13
N ARG A 113 -2.58 -0.18 9.23
CA ARG A 113 -1.79 1.06 9.16
C ARG A 113 -0.76 1.12 10.28
N ALA A 114 -1.14 0.72 11.49
CA ALA A 114 -0.19 0.69 12.60
C ALA A 114 0.98 -0.25 12.30
N GLY A 115 0.72 -1.39 11.69
CA GLY A 115 1.76 -2.32 11.28
C GLY A 115 2.66 -1.77 10.19
N ILE A 116 2.07 -1.06 9.22
CA ILE A 116 2.85 -0.43 8.15
C ILE A 116 3.76 0.65 8.75
N GLU A 117 3.25 1.45 9.67
CA GLU A 117 4.04 2.49 10.32
C GLU A 117 5.21 1.92 11.12
N ARG A 118 5.04 0.72 11.68
CA ARG A 118 6.13 0.03 12.38
C ARG A 118 7.14 -0.59 11.43
N GLY A 119 6.82 -0.70 10.15
CA GLY A 119 7.69 -1.32 9.15
C GLY A 119 7.54 -2.83 9.05
N ASP A 120 6.44 -3.39 9.53
CA ASP A 120 6.21 -4.84 9.49
C ASP A 120 6.22 -5.39 8.06
N TRP A 121 5.87 -4.56 7.07
CA TRP A 121 5.87 -4.94 5.65
C TRP A 121 7.27 -5.26 5.13
N GLN A 122 8.32 -4.79 5.79
CA GLN A 122 9.69 -4.97 5.29
C GLN A 122 10.09 -6.45 5.22
N SER A 123 9.47 -7.29 6.03
CA SER A 123 9.76 -8.73 6.06
C SER A 123 9.01 -9.53 4.99
N VAL A 124 8.14 -8.89 4.21
CA VAL A 124 7.41 -9.59 3.14
C VAL A 124 8.39 -10.08 2.08
N ASP A 125 8.26 -11.35 1.71
CA ASP A 125 9.02 -11.95 0.62
C ASP A 125 8.14 -11.96 -0.63
N LEU A 126 8.41 -11.04 -1.56
CA LEU A 126 7.59 -10.92 -2.77
C LEU A 126 7.61 -12.17 -3.62
N GLU A 127 8.73 -12.89 -3.64
CA GLU A 127 8.85 -14.10 -4.45
C GLU A 127 7.92 -15.22 -3.96
N LYS A 128 7.50 -15.17 -2.70
CA LYS A 128 6.62 -16.16 -2.10
C LYS A 128 5.18 -15.70 -1.98
N ALA A 129 4.87 -14.48 -2.42
CA ALA A 129 3.53 -13.95 -2.30
C ALA A 129 2.57 -14.74 -3.19
N ALA A 130 1.42 -15.11 -2.64
CA ALA A 130 0.39 -15.87 -3.36
C ALA A 130 -0.99 -15.47 -2.85
N LEU A 131 -1.95 -15.49 -3.77
CA LEU A 131 -3.35 -15.21 -3.45
C LEU A 131 -3.98 -16.30 -2.59
#